data_cf0e95f5bd268bb59283c1ac8bd6f89b
#
_entry.id   cf0e95f5bd268bb59283c1ac8bd6f89b
#
_cell.length_a   1.000
_cell.length_b   1.000
_cell.length_c   1.000
_cell.angle_alpha   90.00
_cell.angle_beta   90.00
_cell.angle_gamma   90.00
#
_symmetry.space_group_name_H-M   'P 1'
#
loop_
_entity.id
_entity.type
_entity.pdbx_description
1 polymer ?
#
loop_
_entity_poly.entity_id
_entity_poly.type
_entity_poly.pdbx_seq_one_letter_code
_entity_poly.pdbx_strand_id
1 'polypeptide(L)'
;MSFKVFSRRGGFARKESAFRSGLEEDLATQIEYSGAEVSYEEYTLSYSVPEKQHTYTPDFVLPNGIIIEAKGIFDTADRQKHLLIKAQYPELDIRFVFSNPSQKLYKGSPTSYAAWCTKHGFKYAARFIPESWFKEKKHKITSLRKKVNK
;
A
#
# COMPACT_ATOMS: atom_id res chain seq x y z
N MET A 1 19.69 3.58 -10.72
CA MET A 1 19.69 2.50 -9.73
C MET A 1 19.07 1.25 -10.32
N SER A 2 19.72 0.15 -10.12
CA SER A 2 19.25 -1.12 -10.65
C SER A 2 18.39 -1.82 -9.62
N PHE A 3 17.25 -2.32 -10.06
CA PHE A 3 16.37 -3.07 -9.16
C PHE A 3 16.63 -4.57 -9.18
N LYS A 4 17.66 -4.98 -9.85
CA LYS A 4 17.99 -6.40 -9.88
C LYS A 4 18.23 -6.97 -8.51
N VAL A 5 18.77 -6.15 -7.62
CA VAL A 5 19.06 -6.60 -6.26
C VAL A 5 17.79 -6.94 -5.49
N PHE A 6 16.66 -6.52 -6.00
CA PHE A 6 15.39 -6.85 -5.36
C PHE A 6 14.88 -8.21 -5.80
N SER A 7 15.59 -8.83 -6.71
CA SER A 7 15.17 -10.11 -7.22
C SER A 7 15.09 -11.12 -6.08
N ARG A 8 14.04 -11.85 -6.08
CA ARG A 8 13.80 -12.84 -5.05
C ARG A 8 14.53 -14.10 -5.37
N ARG A 9 15.83 -14.03 -5.29
CA ARG A 9 16.63 -15.19 -5.53
C ARG A 9 16.69 -16.01 -4.29
N GLY A 10 16.76 -17.23 -4.43
CA GLY A 10 16.95 -18.10 -3.32
C GLY A 10 15.77 -18.11 -2.38
N GLY A 11 15.14 -19.23 -2.27
CA GLY A 11 13.96 -19.33 -1.45
C GLY A 11 14.21 -19.13 0.03
N PHE A 12 15.47 -19.18 0.44
CA PHE A 12 15.74 -19.06 1.85
C PHE A 12 15.29 -17.73 2.43
N ALA A 13 15.50 -16.66 1.67
CA ALA A 13 15.10 -15.36 2.16
C ALA A 13 13.61 -15.28 2.37
N ARG A 14 12.88 -15.99 1.55
CA ARG A 14 11.45 -15.93 1.60
C ARG A 14 10.88 -16.56 2.85
N LYS A 15 11.52 -17.63 3.31
CA LYS A 15 11.05 -18.30 4.50
C LYS A 15 11.11 -17.44 5.74
N GLU A 16 12.05 -16.51 5.75
CA GLU A 16 12.25 -15.69 6.92
C GLU A 16 11.69 -14.30 6.76
N SER A 17 11.01 -14.06 5.65
CA SER A 17 10.45 -12.75 5.39
C SER A 17 9.26 -12.50 6.30
N ALA A 18 9.20 -11.30 6.86
CA ALA A 18 8.05 -10.85 7.62
C ALA A 18 6.92 -10.38 6.72
N PHE A 19 7.15 -10.31 5.42
CA PHE A 19 6.19 -9.76 4.48
C PHE A 19 5.31 -10.85 3.91
N ARG A 20 4.06 -10.52 3.64
CA ARG A 20 3.08 -11.52 3.24
C ARG A 20 3.11 -11.85 1.76
N SER A 21 3.77 -11.05 0.95
CA SER A 21 3.81 -11.30 -0.47
C SER A 21 5.16 -10.91 -1.04
N GLY A 22 5.44 -11.43 -2.25
CA GLY A 22 6.68 -11.06 -2.94
C GLY A 22 6.71 -9.60 -3.31
N LEU A 23 5.56 -9.04 -3.66
CA LEU A 23 5.49 -7.62 -3.98
C LEU A 23 5.82 -6.79 -2.76
N GLU A 24 5.27 -7.13 -1.59
CA GLU A 24 5.58 -6.38 -0.36
C GLU A 24 7.06 -6.47 -0.05
N GLU A 25 7.66 -7.64 -0.25
CA GLU A 25 9.07 -7.82 0.00
C GLU A 25 9.90 -6.93 -0.94
N ASP A 26 9.52 -6.88 -2.20
CA ASP A 26 10.21 -6.04 -3.17
C ASP A 26 10.12 -4.57 -2.80
N LEU A 27 8.96 -4.13 -2.35
CA LEU A 27 8.77 -2.73 -1.99
C LEU A 27 9.54 -2.39 -0.73
N ALA A 28 9.59 -3.28 0.25
CA ALA A 28 10.37 -3.04 1.46
C ALA A 28 11.84 -2.84 1.09
N THR A 29 12.34 -3.67 0.18
CA THR A 29 13.72 -3.55 -0.27
C THR A 29 13.94 -2.23 -0.99
N GLN A 30 12.98 -1.84 -1.83
CA GLN A 30 13.07 -0.56 -2.54
C GLN A 30 13.11 0.60 -1.57
N ILE A 31 12.27 0.57 -0.53
CA ILE A 31 12.24 1.63 0.47
C ILE A 31 13.60 1.74 1.16
N GLU A 32 14.20 0.62 1.53
CA GLU A 32 15.53 0.63 2.13
C GLU A 32 16.57 1.24 1.21
N TYR A 33 16.52 0.89 -0.05
CA TYR A 33 17.48 1.41 -1.02
C TYR A 33 17.33 2.90 -1.25
N SER A 34 16.15 3.44 -1.01
CA SER A 34 15.95 4.88 -1.14
C SER A 34 16.55 5.65 0.01
N GLY A 35 17.08 4.94 1.02
CA GLY A 35 17.63 5.56 2.21
C GLY A 35 16.61 5.76 3.31
N ALA A 36 15.39 5.30 3.10
CA ALA A 36 14.33 5.47 4.07
C ALA A 36 14.22 4.23 4.95
N GLU A 37 13.75 4.46 6.17
CA GLU A 37 13.48 3.37 7.08
C GLU A 37 12.20 2.66 6.64
N VAL A 38 12.19 1.34 6.71
CA VAL A 38 11.02 0.57 6.33
C VAL A 38 10.04 0.54 7.50
N SER A 39 8.84 1.04 7.25
CA SER A 39 7.75 0.94 8.20
C SER A 39 6.71 0.01 7.60
N TYR A 40 6.73 -1.23 8.03
CA TYR A 40 5.83 -2.24 7.51
C TYR A 40 4.82 -2.62 8.59
N GLU A 41 3.56 -2.34 8.32
CA GLU A 41 2.46 -2.69 9.21
C GLU A 41 2.66 -2.19 10.64
N GLU A 42 3.37 -1.06 10.79
CA GLU A 42 3.60 -0.47 12.11
C GLU A 42 2.44 0.37 12.60
N TYR A 43 1.66 0.89 11.68
CA TYR A 43 0.59 1.83 12.02
C TYR A 43 -0.76 1.18 11.83
N THR A 44 -1.74 1.74 12.51
CA THR A 44 -3.10 1.25 12.40
C THR A 44 -4.05 2.43 12.62
N LEU A 45 -5.25 2.30 12.12
CA LEU A 45 -6.32 3.23 12.45
C LEU A 45 -7.63 2.44 12.51
N SER A 46 -8.59 2.97 13.21
CA SER A 46 -9.91 2.37 13.28
C SER A 46 -10.82 3.04 12.26
N TYR A 47 -11.65 2.26 11.63
CA TYR A 47 -12.66 2.80 10.73
C TYR A 47 -13.96 2.05 10.96
N SER A 48 -15.07 2.67 10.56
CA SER A 48 -16.38 2.08 10.77
C SER A 48 -16.92 1.52 9.47
N VAL A 49 -17.29 0.25 9.55
CA VAL A 49 -18.16 -0.34 8.55
C VAL A 49 -19.54 -0.26 9.18
N PRO A 50 -20.60 0.03 8.44
CA PRO A 50 -21.90 0.10 9.05
C PRO A 50 -22.12 -1.05 10.02
N GLU A 51 -22.41 -0.72 11.28
CA GLU A 51 -22.66 -1.66 12.36
C GLU A 51 -21.43 -2.36 12.92
N LYS A 52 -20.20 -1.99 12.45
CA LYS A 52 -18.99 -2.62 12.98
C LYS A 52 -17.82 -1.69 12.96
N GLN A 53 -16.94 -1.89 13.93
CA GLN A 53 -15.64 -1.23 13.93
C GLN A 53 -14.61 -2.19 13.32
N HIS A 54 -13.72 -1.66 12.52
CA HIS A 54 -12.65 -2.43 11.92
C HIS A 54 -11.34 -1.68 12.09
N THR A 55 -10.25 -2.41 11.95
CA THR A 55 -8.92 -1.82 12.01
C THR A 55 -8.26 -1.96 10.65
N TYR A 56 -7.65 -0.87 10.20
CA TYR A 56 -6.89 -0.84 8.96
C TYR A 56 -5.42 -0.73 9.29
N THR A 57 -4.63 -1.63 8.75
CA THR A 57 -3.18 -1.62 8.94
C THR A 57 -2.55 -1.39 7.56
N PRO A 58 -2.07 -0.18 7.29
CA PRO A 58 -1.36 0.08 6.02
C PRO A 58 -0.16 -0.84 5.87
N ASP A 59 0.13 -1.22 4.64
CA ASP A 59 1.31 -2.03 4.38
C ASP A 59 2.57 -1.24 4.72
N PHE A 60 2.69 -0.03 4.18
CA PHE A 60 3.86 0.81 4.43
C PHE A 60 3.45 2.26 4.63
N VAL A 61 4.19 2.96 5.46
CA VAL A 61 4.05 4.41 5.59
C VAL A 61 5.44 4.98 5.30
N LEU A 62 5.54 5.80 4.27
CA LEU A 62 6.81 6.40 3.91
C LEU A 62 7.17 7.48 4.93
N PRO A 63 8.45 7.86 5.03
CA PRO A 63 8.83 8.90 6.00
C PRO A 63 8.09 10.21 5.82
N ASN A 64 7.64 10.52 4.60
CA ASN A 64 6.87 11.74 4.37
C ASN A 64 5.37 11.55 4.62
N GLY A 65 4.97 10.39 5.12
CA GLY A 65 3.58 10.16 5.49
C GLY A 65 2.70 9.58 4.40
N ILE A 66 3.23 9.38 3.20
CA ILE A 66 2.45 8.74 2.15
C ILE A 66 2.25 7.27 2.52
N ILE A 67 1.02 6.81 2.44
CA ILE A 67 0.65 5.45 2.77
C ILE A 67 0.65 4.63 1.49
N ILE A 68 1.34 3.49 1.51
CA ILE A 68 1.46 2.62 0.36
C ILE A 68 0.74 1.31 0.63
N GLU A 69 -0.15 0.94 -0.29
CA GLU A 69 -0.82 -0.35 -0.26
C GLU A 69 -0.39 -1.16 -1.47
N ALA A 70 0.17 -2.32 -1.22
CA ALA A 70 0.63 -3.21 -2.28
C ALA A 70 -0.46 -4.23 -2.58
N LYS A 71 -0.91 -4.28 -3.82
CA LYS A 71 -2.00 -5.17 -4.20
C LYS A 71 -1.68 -5.98 -5.46
N GLY A 72 -1.73 -7.29 -5.32
CA GLY A 72 -1.77 -8.16 -6.49
C GLY A 72 -3.20 -8.28 -6.99
N ILE A 73 -4.11 -8.60 -6.06
CA ILE A 73 -5.53 -8.69 -6.35
C ILE A 73 -6.24 -7.61 -5.54
N PHE A 74 -7.12 -6.88 -6.20
CA PHE A 74 -7.82 -5.76 -5.60
C PHE A 74 -9.32 -6.04 -5.70
N ASP A 75 -9.80 -6.85 -4.78
CA ASP A 75 -11.16 -7.37 -4.86
C ASP A 75 -12.19 -6.36 -4.32
N THR A 76 -13.45 -6.75 -4.37
CA THR A 76 -14.55 -5.88 -3.96
C THR A 76 -14.41 -5.46 -2.50
N ALA A 77 -14.01 -6.39 -1.63
CA ALA A 77 -13.87 -6.06 -0.22
C ALA A 77 -12.77 -5.04 0.00
N ASP A 78 -11.65 -5.17 -0.70
CA ASP A 78 -10.57 -4.20 -0.62
C ASP A 78 -11.04 -2.82 -1.08
N ARG A 79 -11.75 -2.78 -2.20
CA ARG A 79 -12.20 -1.51 -2.76
C ARG A 79 -13.18 -0.81 -1.81
N GLN A 80 -14.10 -1.57 -1.24
CA GLN A 80 -15.07 -1.00 -0.31
C GLN A 80 -14.39 -0.48 0.93
N LYS A 81 -13.44 -1.25 1.45
CA LYS A 81 -12.70 -0.85 2.63
C LYS A 81 -12.01 0.50 2.41
N HIS A 82 -11.34 0.65 1.28
CA HIS A 82 -10.59 1.88 1.05
C HIS A 82 -11.49 3.07 0.77
N LEU A 83 -12.68 2.84 0.22
CA LEU A 83 -13.64 3.93 0.09
C LEU A 83 -14.12 4.41 1.45
N LEU A 84 -14.36 3.49 2.37
CA LEU A 84 -14.78 3.84 3.72
C LEU A 84 -13.68 4.58 4.46
N ILE A 85 -12.44 4.10 4.34
CA ILE A 85 -11.31 4.75 5.00
C ILE A 85 -11.12 6.17 4.46
N LYS A 86 -11.22 6.32 3.14
CA LYS A 86 -11.05 7.63 2.53
C LYS A 86 -12.13 8.60 2.99
N ALA A 87 -13.36 8.11 3.13
CA ALA A 87 -14.46 8.95 3.59
C ALA A 87 -14.28 9.37 5.04
N GLN A 88 -13.73 8.48 5.86
CA GLN A 88 -13.60 8.74 7.29
C GLN A 88 -12.30 9.46 7.63
N TYR A 89 -11.27 9.32 6.80
CA TYR A 89 -9.97 9.95 7.03
C TYR A 89 -9.48 10.58 5.73
N PRO A 90 -10.19 11.62 5.26
CA PRO A 90 -9.85 12.21 3.95
C PRO A 90 -8.49 12.89 3.92
N GLU A 91 -7.91 13.15 5.08
CA GLU A 91 -6.60 13.78 5.15
C GLU A 91 -5.45 12.81 4.82
N LEU A 92 -5.70 11.50 4.88
CA LEU A 92 -4.66 10.53 4.61
C LEU A 92 -4.44 10.35 3.12
N ASP A 93 -3.18 10.23 2.73
CA ASP A 93 -2.81 10.05 1.34
C ASP A 93 -2.44 8.58 1.13
N ILE A 94 -3.43 7.80 0.73
CA ILE A 94 -3.25 6.36 0.50
C ILE A 94 -3.08 6.15 -1.00
N ARG A 95 -2.00 5.47 -1.38
CA ARG A 95 -1.69 5.20 -2.78
C ARG A 95 -1.45 3.72 -2.96
N PHE A 96 -1.81 3.23 -4.13
CA PHE A 96 -1.71 1.80 -4.42
C PHE A 96 -0.53 1.52 -5.34
N VAL A 97 0.16 0.42 -5.08
CA VAL A 97 1.13 -0.12 -6.01
C VAL A 97 0.62 -1.50 -6.40
N PHE A 98 0.22 -1.64 -7.65
CA PHE A 98 -0.34 -2.89 -8.16
C PHE A 98 0.70 -3.69 -8.90
N SER A 99 0.60 -5.01 -8.82
CA SER A 99 1.38 -5.84 -9.72
C SER A 99 1.02 -5.56 -11.17
N ASN A 100 -0.27 -5.35 -11.43
CA ASN A 100 -0.77 -5.04 -12.78
C ASN A 100 -1.97 -4.11 -12.68
N PRO A 101 -1.76 -2.79 -12.80
CA PRO A 101 -2.88 -1.85 -12.70
C PRO A 101 -3.86 -1.93 -13.87
N SER A 102 -3.48 -2.60 -14.95
CA SER A 102 -4.40 -2.77 -16.09
C SER A 102 -5.39 -3.91 -15.87
N GLN A 103 -5.21 -4.67 -14.80
CA GLN A 103 -6.12 -5.78 -14.51
C GLN A 103 -7.52 -5.26 -14.27
N LYS A 104 -8.50 -5.98 -14.80
CA LYS A 104 -9.90 -5.58 -14.65
C LYS A 104 -10.42 -5.94 -13.27
N LEU A 105 -11.43 -5.21 -12.82
CA LEU A 105 -12.01 -5.44 -11.51
C LEU A 105 -12.55 -6.87 -11.37
N TYR A 106 -13.11 -7.37 -12.44
CA TYR A 106 -13.61 -8.74 -12.50
C TYR A 106 -13.68 -9.13 -13.97
N LYS A 107 -13.90 -10.40 -14.24
CA LYS A 107 -13.95 -10.87 -15.62
C LYS A 107 -15.09 -10.17 -16.34
N GLY A 108 -14.76 -9.54 -17.45
CA GLY A 108 -15.75 -8.81 -18.26
C GLY A 108 -15.96 -7.37 -17.84
N SER A 109 -15.32 -6.91 -16.78
CA SER A 109 -15.47 -5.53 -16.33
C SER A 109 -14.82 -4.57 -17.34
N PRO A 110 -15.47 -3.44 -17.63
CA PRO A 110 -14.83 -2.42 -18.45
C PRO A 110 -13.84 -1.58 -17.67
N THR A 111 -13.79 -1.75 -16.34
CA THR A 111 -12.98 -0.89 -15.46
C THR A 111 -11.77 -1.65 -14.96
N SER A 112 -10.58 -1.05 -15.11
CA SER A 112 -9.35 -1.60 -14.57
C SER A 112 -9.12 -1.08 -13.16
N TYR A 113 -8.14 -1.67 -12.47
CA TYR A 113 -7.71 -1.16 -11.16
C TYR A 113 -7.29 0.30 -11.29
N ALA A 114 -6.53 0.62 -12.34
CA ALA A 114 -6.08 1.98 -12.56
C ALA A 114 -7.25 2.94 -12.74
N ALA A 115 -8.22 2.54 -13.56
CA ALA A 115 -9.39 3.38 -13.81
C ALA A 115 -10.21 3.59 -12.53
N TRP A 116 -10.32 2.54 -11.72
CA TRP A 116 -11.03 2.65 -10.45
C TRP A 116 -10.34 3.66 -9.54
N CYS A 117 -9.01 3.60 -9.46
CA CYS A 117 -8.24 4.53 -8.63
C CYS A 117 -8.45 5.96 -9.10
N THR A 118 -8.36 6.18 -10.41
CA THR A 118 -8.55 7.51 -10.96
C THR A 118 -9.94 8.03 -10.65
N LYS A 119 -10.94 7.18 -10.79
CA LYS A 119 -12.32 7.58 -10.52
C LYS A 119 -12.52 7.99 -9.07
N HIS A 120 -11.86 7.29 -8.16
CA HIS A 120 -12.07 7.53 -6.72
C HIS A 120 -10.99 8.38 -6.07
N GLY A 121 -10.10 8.94 -6.87
CA GLY A 121 -9.14 9.90 -6.35
C GLY A 121 -7.93 9.29 -5.65
N PHE A 122 -7.58 8.06 -5.98
CA PHE A 122 -6.38 7.42 -5.44
C PHE A 122 -5.28 7.44 -6.49
N LYS A 123 -4.07 7.76 -6.07
CA LYS A 123 -2.91 7.62 -6.94
C LYS A 123 -2.44 6.17 -6.93
N TYR A 124 -1.80 5.78 -8.00
CA TYR A 124 -1.34 4.40 -8.12
C TYR A 124 -0.09 4.32 -8.96
N ALA A 125 0.59 3.19 -8.88
CA ALA A 125 1.76 2.90 -9.68
C ALA A 125 1.81 1.40 -9.96
N ALA A 126 2.66 1.03 -10.92
CA ALA A 126 2.84 -0.37 -11.30
C ALA A 126 4.16 -0.87 -10.72
N ARG A 127 4.10 -1.91 -9.94
CA ARG A 127 5.21 -2.71 -9.47
C ARG A 127 6.18 -2.06 -8.49
N PHE A 128 6.49 -0.78 -8.64
CA PHE A 128 7.43 -0.09 -7.78
C PHE A 128 6.89 1.28 -7.44
N ILE A 129 7.38 1.82 -6.32
CA ILE A 129 7.00 3.16 -5.89
C ILE A 129 7.75 4.17 -6.75
N PRO A 130 7.05 5.12 -7.39
CA PRO A 130 7.74 6.18 -8.15
C PRO A 130 8.68 6.95 -7.24
N GLU A 131 9.87 7.23 -7.74
CA GLU A 131 10.86 7.94 -6.94
C GLU A 131 10.34 9.30 -6.48
N SER A 132 9.55 9.95 -7.32
CA SER A 132 9.00 11.25 -6.98
C SER A 132 8.15 11.22 -5.71
N TRP A 133 7.54 10.08 -5.40
CA TRP A 133 6.71 10.00 -4.19
C TRP A 133 7.55 10.14 -2.92
N PHE A 134 8.79 9.68 -2.94
CA PHE A 134 9.67 9.80 -1.78
C PHE A 134 10.07 11.25 -1.54
N LYS A 135 9.98 12.09 -2.56
CA LYS A 135 10.44 13.48 -2.49
C LYS A 135 9.34 14.48 -2.20
N GLU A 136 8.11 14.02 -2.04
CA GLU A 136 7.01 14.91 -1.76
C GLU A 136 7.09 15.44 -0.33
N LYS A 137 6.41 16.55 -0.10
CA LYS A 137 6.34 17.14 1.23
C LYS A 137 5.68 16.19 2.21
N LYS A 138 5.93 16.40 3.49
CA LYS A 138 5.33 15.59 4.52
C LYS A 138 3.82 15.72 4.54
N HIS A 139 3.16 14.59 4.75
CA HIS A 139 1.72 14.49 4.90
C HIS A 139 1.41 14.16 6.36
N LYS A 140 0.26 14.59 6.83
CA LYS A 140 -0.14 14.32 8.20
C LYS A 140 -0.62 12.89 8.36
N ILE A 141 -0.16 12.25 9.41
CA ILE A 141 -0.60 10.89 9.74
C ILE A 141 -1.08 10.81 11.17
N THR A 142 -1.60 11.93 11.69
CA THR A 142 -2.01 11.96 13.10
C THR A 142 -3.14 10.98 13.42
N SER A 143 -3.87 10.55 12.40
CA SER A 143 -4.93 9.56 12.57
C SER A 143 -4.38 8.16 12.82
N LEU A 144 -3.13 7.92 12.47
CA LEU A 144 -2.54 6.60 12.59
C LEU A 144 -1.99 6.37 13.98
N ARG A 145 -2.05 5.13 14.43
CA ARG A 145 -1.49 4.73 15.72
C ARG A 145 -0.53 3.60 15.49
N LYS A 146 0.61 3.64 16.16
CA LYS A 146 1.53 2.52 16.09
C LYS A 146 0.93 1.33 16.81
N LYS A 147 1.16 0.16 16.26
CA LYS A 147 0.72 -1.07 16.90
C LYS A 147 1.50 -1.28 18.18
N VAL A 148 0.80 -1.83 19.17
CA VAL A 148 1.44 -2.17 20.43
C VAL A 148 2.17 -3.50 20.23
N ASN A 149 3.45 -3.52 20.55
CA ASN A 149 4.22 -4.76 20.49
C ASN A 149 3.98 -5.56 21.74
N LYS A 150 3.86 -6.87 21.57
CA LYS A 150 3.67 -7.77 22.68
C LYS A 150 4.97 -8.37 23.11
#